data_88f2c63423849168918248709fa33a8b
#
_entry.id   88f2c63423849168918248709fa33a8b
#
_cell.length_a   1.000
_cell.length_b   1.000
_cell.length_c   1.000
_cell.angle_alpha   90.00
_cell.angle_beta   90.00
_cell.angle_gamma   90.00
#
_symmetry.space_group_name_H-M   'P 1'
#
loop_
_entity.id
_entity.type
_entity.pdbx_description
1 polymer ?
#
loop_
_entity_poly.entity_id
_entity_poly.type
_entity_poly.pdbx_seq_one_letter_code
_entity_poly.pdbx_strand_id
1 'polypeptide(L)'
;VLLPGSIIAGLLNPYFGSLYDKRGAKLPLYLGGFFMALSCLLFAIFGLNLSAMMIIIFYGIMMMGHRMSFSNTMAEALKVETGKLRADATAVCQTSQQLAGSVGTTILASIMSVWQKQGHGSYTMATAQGSQAAFCFTLLMSLIIMFSYWKMFRAEKVK
;
A
#
# COMPACT_ATOMS: atom_id res chain seq x y z
N VAL A 1 -16.89 7.80 5.97
CA VAL A 1 -16.77 7.12 4.66
C VAL A 1 -15.67 6.07 4.69
N LEU A 2 -14.52 6.28 5.34
CA LEU A 2 -13.38 5.35 5.34
C LEU A 2 -13.47 4.22 6.39
N LEU A 3 -14.25 4.41 7.46
CA LEU A 3 -14.39 3.45 8.56
C LEU A 3 -14.85 2.04 8.13
N PRO A 4 -15.89 1.89 7.27
CA PRO A 4 -16.35 0.55 6.88
C PRO A 4 -15.26 -0.26 6.18
N GLY A 5 -14.47 0.35 5.29
CA GLY A 5 -13.38 -0.32 4.58
C GLY A 5 -12.26 -0.80 5.50
N SER A 6 -11.91 0.00 6.51
CA SER A 6 -10.87 -0.38 7.48
C SER A 6 -11.34 -1.47 8.46
N ILE A 7 -12.62 -1.47 8.85
CA ILE A 7 -13.21 -2.52 9.70
C ILE A 7 -13.20 -3.86 8.95
N ILE A 8 -13.66 -3.90 7.70
CA ILE A 8 -13.66 -5.11 6.88
C ILE A 8 -12.23 -5.65 6.71
N ALA A 9 -11.28 -4.80 6.38
CA ALA A 9 -9.88 -5.20 6.26
C ALA A 9 -9.30 -5.71 7.58
N GLY A 10 -9.69 -5.14 8.72
CA GLY A 10 -9.30 -5.59 10.06
C GLY A 10 -9.84 -6.97 10.40
N LEU A 11 -11.11 -7.23 10.12
CA LEU A 11 -11.75 -8.53 10.35
C LEU A 11 -11.17 -9.66 9.47
N LEU A 12 -10.63 -9.31 8.30
CA LEU A 12 -9.99 -10.27 7.40
C LEU A 12 -8.51 -10.55 7.75
N ASN A 13 -7.92 -9.80 8.68
CA ASN A 13 -6.52 -9.94 9.06
C ASN A 13 -6.12 -11.37 9.49
N PRO A 14 -6.93 -12.12 10.30
CA PRO A 14 -6.62 -13.51 10.65
C PRO A 14 -6.55 -14.45 9.43
N TYR A 15 -7.38 -14.21 8.42
CA TYR A 15 -7.37 -14.99 7.18
C TYR A 15 -6.08 -14.77 6.38
N PHE A 16 -5.56 -13.55 6.37
CA PHE A 16 -4.31 -13.22 5.69
C PHE A 16 -3.10 -13.87 6.37
N GLY A 17 -3.09 -13.92 7.71
CA GLY A 17 -2.08 -14.66 8.48
C GLY A 17 -2.12 -16.16 8.19
N SER A 18 -3.32 -16.77 8.20
CA SER A 18 -3.47 -18.19 7.90
C SER A 18 -3.07 -18.55 6.46
N LEU A 19 -3.24 -17.63 5.52
CA LEU A 19 -2.79 -17.81 4.13
C LEU A 19 -1.26 -17.86 4.04
N TYR A 20 -0.59 -17.01 4.81
CA TYR A 20 0.88 -17.01 4.94
C TYR A 20 1.37 -18.34 5.53
N ASP A 21 0.77 -18.81 6.61
CA ASP A 21 1.17 -20.05 7.29
C ASP A 21 0.98 -21.29 6.38
N LYS A 22 -0.08 -21.31 5.57
CA LYS A 22 -0.40 -22.46 4.70
C LYS A 22 0.33 -22.46 3.36
N ARG A 23 0.58 -21.30 2.76
CA ARG A 23 1.13 -21.16 1.38
C ARG A 23 2.46 -20.41 1.30
N GLY A 24 3.01 -20.03 2.45
CA GLY A 24 4.26 -19.26 2.53
C GLY A 24 4.10 -17.81 2.13
N ALA A 25 5.19 -17.05 2.19
CA ALA A 25 5.21 -15.60 1.98
C ALA A 25 4.83 -15.15 0.56
N LYS A 26 5.12 -15.95 -0.46
CA LYS A 26 4.99 -15.56 -1.88
C LYS A 26 3.59 -15.10 -2.24
N LEU A 27 2.60 -15.94 -1.96
CA LEU A 27 1.23 -15.71 -2.41
C LEU A 27 0.59 -14.48 -1.76
N PRO A 28 0.65 -14.28 -0.42
CA PRO A 28 0.07 -13.10 0.21
C PRO A 28 0.78 -11.80 -0.17
N LEU A 29 2.10 -11.81 -0.39
CA LEU A 29 2.84 -10.63 -0.83
C LEU A 29 2.46 -10.18 -2.25
N TYR A 30 2.33 -11.14 -3.19
CA TYR A 30 1.87 -10.82 -4.54
C TYR A 30 0.41 -10.36 -4.57
N LEU A 31 -0.48 -11.05 -3.84
CA LEU A 31 -1.89 -10.64 -3.76
C LEU A 31 -2.04 -9.25 -3.11
N GLY A 32 -1.29 -9.00 -2.05
CA GLY A 32 -1.31 -7.70 -1.39
C GLY A 32 -0.84 -6.57 -2.31
N GLY A 33 0.27 -6.78 -3.02
CA GLY A 33 0.76 -5.84 -4.04
C GLY A 33 -0.24 -5.64 -5.18
N PHE A 34 -0.87 -6.70 -5.66
CA PHE A 34 -1.89 -6.65 -6.70
C PHE A 34 -3.12 -5.84 -6.25
N PHE A 35 -3.66 -6.07 -5.06
CA PHE A 35 -4.80 -5.30 -4.54
C PHE A 35 -4.46 -3.82 -4.33
N MET A 36 -3.25 -3.50 -3.88
CA MET A 36 -2.78 -2.12 -3.80
C MET A 36 -2.71 -1.46 -5.17
N ALA A 37 -2.08 -2.12 -6.15
CA ALA A 37 -1.97 -1.60 -7.50
C ALA A 37 -3.35 -1.42 -8.16
N LEU A 38 -4.24 -2.40 -8.01
CA LEU A 38 -5.61 -2.36 -8.51
C LEU A 38 -6.39 -1.18 -7.92
N SER A 39 -6.32 -0.98 -6.61
CA SER A 39 -6.99 0.14 -5.96
C SER A 39 -6.45 1.49 -6.44
N CYS A 40 -5.13 1.65 -6.50
CA CYS A 40 -4.51 2.88 -7.02
C CYS A 40 -4.91 3.14 -8.48
N LEU A 41 -4.99 2.10 -9.32
CA LEU A 41 -5.45 2.21 -10.70
C LEU A 41 -6.91 2.67 -10.77
N LEU A 42 -7.79 2.09 -9.95
CA LEU A 42 -9.21 2.50 -9.89
C LEU A 42 -9.36 3.95 -9.44
N PHE A 43 -8.63 4.38 -8.41
CA PHE A 43 -8.61 5.79 -8.01
C PHE A 43 -8.03 6.71 -9.09
N ALA A 44 -7.00 6.28 -9.82
CA ALA A 44 -6.42 7.05 -10.91
C ALA A 44 -7.40 7.22 -12.09
N ILE A 45 -8.16 6.18 -12.44
CA ILE A 45 -9.12 6.23 -13.56
C ILE A 45 -10.37 7.02 -13.18
N PHE A 46 -10.96 6.75 -12.02
CA PHE A 46 -12.24 7.31 -11.60
C PHE A 46 -12.10 8.57 -10.74
N GLY A 47 -10.89 9.07 -10.50
CA GLY A 47 -10.58 10.15 -9.55
C GLY A 47 -11.40 11.43 -9.72
N LEU A 48 -11.86 11.74 -10.95
CA LEU A 48 -12.68 12.92 -11.24
C LEU A 48 -14.17 12.72 -10.99
N ASN A 49 -14.66 11.48 -10.92
CA ASN A 49 -16.09 11.14 -10.81
C ASN A 49 -16.35 10.14 -9.68
N LEU A 50 -15.72 10.34 -8.52
CA LEU A 50 -15.86 9.44 -7.37
C LEU A 50 -17.18 9.65 -6.64
N SER A 51 -17.98 8.59 -6.55
CA SER A 51 -19.10 8.52 -5.59
C SER A 51 -18.61 8.03 -4.22
N ALA A 52 -19.38 8.33 -3.16
CA ALA A 52 -19.06 7.87 -1.81
C ALA A 52 -18.93 6.32 -1.73
N MET A 53 -19.78 5.59 -2.47
CA MET A 53 -19.72 4.13 -2.54
C MET A 53 -18.42 3.63 -3.19
N MET A 54 -18.00 4.26 -4.30
CA MET A 54 -16.74 3.92 -4.97
C MET A 54 -15.55 4.14 -4.04
N ILE A 55 -15.55 5.23 -3.28
CA ILE A 55 -14.48 5.50 -2.30
C ILE A 55 -14.41 4.40 -1.25
N ILE A 56 -15.55 3.96 -0.70
CA ILE A 56 -15.60 2.88 0.29
C ILE A 56 -15.02 1.59 -0.28
N ILE A 57 -15.43 1.21 -1.48
CA ILE A 57 -14.99 -0.04 -2.14
C ILE A 57 -13.50 0.03 -2.46
N PHE A 58 -13.04 1.09 -3.14
CA PHE A 58 -11.65 1.23 -3.56
C PHE A 58 -10.70 1.31 -2.36
N TYR A 59 -11.10 2.07 -1.33
CA TYR A 59 -10.35 2.15 -0.09
C TYR A 59 -10.32 0.80 0.66
N GLY A 60 -11.42 0.06 0.66
CA GLY A 60 -11.48 -1.29 1.22
C GLY A 60 -10.49 -2.23 0.54
N ILE A 61 -10.44 -2.25 -0.79
CA ILE A 61 -9.47 -3.02 -1.59
C ILE A 61 -8.03 -2.61 -1.24
N MET A 62 -7.78 -1.30 -1.13
CA MET A 62 -6.47 -0.76 -0.75
C MET A 62 -6.04 -1.22 0.64
N MET A 63 -6.94 -1.17 1.62
CA MET A 63 -6.66 -1.61 2.99
C MET A 63 -6.40 -3.12 3.07
N MET A 64 -7.13 -3.94 2.32
CA MET A 64 -6.86 -5.37 2.22
C MET A 64 -5.45 -5.63 1.67
N GLY A 65 -5.10 -4.99 0.56
CA GLY A 65 -3.76 -5.09 -0.04
C GLY A 65 -2.66 -4.66 0.93
N HIS A 66 -2.84 -3.52 1.60
CA HIS A 66 -1.90 -3.00 2.58
C HIS A 66 -1.69 -3.97 3.75
N ARG A 67 -2.77 -4.47 4.35
CA ARG A 67 -2.69 -5.42 5.47
C ARG A 67 -1.99 -6.72 5.09
N MET A 68 -2.32 -7.28 3.92
CA MET A 68 -1.66 -8.49 3.41
C MET A 68 -0.16 -8.28 3.19
N SER A 69 0.23 -7.22 2.51
CA SER A 69 1.64 -6.92 2.24
C SER A 69 2.40 -6.61 3.52
N PHE A 70 1.88 -5.72 4.36
CA PHE A 70 2.58 -5.22 5.53
C PHE A 70 2.89 -6.30 6.55
N SER A 71 1.88 -7.04 7.02
CA SER A 71 2.05 -8.07 8.05
C SER A 71 3.02 -9.17 7.58
N ASN A 72 2.93 -9.57 6.31
CA ASN A 72 3.74 -10.66 5.78
C ASN A 72 5.18 -10.21 5.46
N THR A 73 5.38 -8.97 5.01
CA THR A 73 6.72 -8.40 4.82
C THR A 73 7.45 -8.29 6.17
N MET A 74 6.76 -7.85 7.21
CA MET A 74 7.33 -7.76 8.56
C MET A 74 7.68 -9.15 9.10
N ALA A 75 6.79 -10.14 8.93
CA ALA A 75 7.04 -11.52 9.34
C ALA A 75 8.26 -12.10 8.63
N GLU A 76 8.41 -11.88 7.33
CA GLU A 76 9.55 -12.37 6.55
C GLU A 76 10.85 -11.68 6.92
N ALA A 77 10.84 -10.36 7.15
CA ALA A 77 12.01 -9.59 7.58
C ALA A 77 12.55 -10.05 8.94
N LEU A 78 11.67 -10.49 9.85
CA LEU A 78 12.04 -10.92 11.20
C LEU A 78 12.27 -12.42 11.33
N LYS A 79 12.17 -13.20 10.26
CA LYS A 79 12.25 -14.66 10.27
C LYS A 79 13.63 -15.18 10.63
N VAL A 80 14.67 -14.46 10.27
CA VAL A 80 16.06 -14.85 10.47
C VAL A 80 16.58 -14.46 11.85
N GLU A 81 15.93 -13.51 12.51
CA GLU A 81 16.39 -12.94 13.77
C GLU A 81 15.77 -13.64 14.99
N THR A 82 16.61 -13.93 16.00
CA THR A 82 16.18 -14.59 17.24
C THR A 82 16.62 -13.81 18.48
N GLY A 83 15.89 -13.97 19.58
CA GLY A 83 16.24 -13.37 20.87
C GLY A 83 16.19 -11.84 20.91
N LYS A 84 17.22 -11.21 21.49
CA LYS A 84 17.31 -9.74 21.64
C LYS A 84 17.41 -9.03 20.29
N LEU A 85 18.11 -9.61 19.32
CA LEU A 85 18.25 -9.05 17.96
C LEU A 85 16.89 -8.89 17.25
N ARG A 86 15.93 -9.74 17.55
CA ARG A 86 14.56 -9.63 16.99
C ARG A 86 13.82 -8.37 17.46
N ALA A 87 14.01 -7.97 18.72
CA ALA A 87 13.43 -6.74 19.25
C ALA A 87 14.03 -5.50 18.56
N ASP A 88 15.36 -5.48 18.42
CA ASP A 88 16.08 -4.39 17.75
C ASP A 88 15.70 -4.30 16.27
N ALA A 89 15.66 -5.43 15.57
CA ALA A 89 15.22 -5.51 14.18
C ALA A 89 13.79 -5.00 14.00
N THR A 90 12.87 -5.35 14.92
CA THR A 90 11.49 -4.84 14.92
C THR A 90 11.46 -3.33 15.07
N ALA A 91 12.24 -2.76 15.99
CA ALA A 91 12.33 -1.32 16.21
C ALA A 91 12.85 -0.59 14.97
N VAL A 92 13.91 -1.11 14.34
CA VAL A 92 14.47 -0.57 13.10
C VAL A 92 13.45 -0.61 11.97
N CYS A 93 12.76 -1.73 11.77
CA CYS A 93 11.73 -1.86 10.75
C CYS A 93 10.58 -0.86 10.95
N GLN A 94 10.09 -0.72 12.19
CA GLN A 94 9.00 0.21 12.51
C GLN A 94 9.43 1.67 12.34
N THR A 95 10.62 2.02 12.77
CA THR A 95 11.17 3.38 12.61
C THR A 95 11.35 3.72 11.13
N SER A 96 11.93 2.81 10.36
CA SER A 96 12.10 2.98 8.91
C SER A 96 10.76 3.13 8.20
N GLN A 97 9.74 2.38 8.61
CA GLN A 97 8.39 2.50 8.07
C GLN A 97 7.77 3.87 8.38
N GLN A 98 7.90 4.37 9.60
CA GLN A 98 7.37 5.69 9.98
C GLN A 98 8.07 6.81 9.20
N LEU A 99 9.38 6.71 9.04
CA LEU A 99 10.16 7.64 8.24
C LEU A 99 9.72 7.61 6.77
N ALA A 100 9.61 6.43 6.16
CA ALA A 100 9.14 6.27 4.79
C ALA A 100 7.70 6.80 4.62
N GLY A 101 6.83 6.58 5.62
CA GLY A 101 5.46 7.10 5.63
C GLY A 101 5.40 8.63 5.64
N SER A 102 6.23 9.29 6.46
CA SER A 102 6.29 10.76 6.51
C SER A 102 6.83 11.36 5.21
N VAL A 103 7.89 10.77 4.65
CA VAL A 103 8.43 11.17 3.34
C VAL A 103 7.39 10.97 2.24
N GLY A 104 6.74 9.81 2.20
CA GLY A 104 5.69 9.50 1.22
C GLY A 104 4.52 10.49 1.30
N THR A 105 4.04 10.78 2.51
CA THR A 105 2.96 11.76 2.72
C THR A 105 3.35 13.15 2.23
N THR A 106 4.58 13.58 2.49
CA THR A 106 5.10 14.87 2.03
C THR A 106 5.17 14.95 0.50
N ILE A 107 5.64 13.89 -0.16
CA ILE A 107 5.67 13.81 -1.63
C ILE A 107 4.27 13.91 -2.22
N LEU A 108 3.31 13.13 -1.71
CA LEU A 108 1.93 13.14 -2.19
C LEU A 108 1.25 14.50 -1.96
N ALA A 109 1.46 15.12 -0.79
CA ALA A 109 0.96 16.45 -0.49
C ALA A 109 1.58 17.51 -1.43
N SER A 110 2.85 17.39 -1.76
CA SER A 110 3.53 18.29 -2.70
C SER A 110 2.96 18.17 -4.11
N ILE A 111 2.72 16.94 -4.59
CA ILE A 111 2.05 16.71 -5.88
C ILE A 111 0.69 17.40 -5.90
N MET A 112 -0.15 17.19 -4.88
CA MET A 112 -1.46 17.84 -4.79
C MET A 112 -1.36 19.36 -4.77
N SER A 113 -0.42 19.92 -3.99
CA SER A 113 -0.21 21.37 -3.87
C SER A 113 0.19 22.03 -5.19
N VAL A 114 1.01 21.36 -6.01
CA VAL A 114 1.39 21.87 -7.34
C VAL A 114 0.15 22.03 -8.24
N TRP A 115 -0.70 21.02 -8.29
CA TRP A 115 -1.94 21.06 -9.07
C TRP A 115 -2.92 22.13 -8.56
N GLN A 116 -3.04 22.30 -7.25
CA GLN A 116 -3.89 23.34 -6.65
C GLN A 116 -3.41 24.77 -6.99
N LYS A 117 -2.10 24.97 -7.08
CA LYS A 117 -1.53 26.28 -7.43
C LYS A 117 -1.57 26.60 -8.92
N GLN A 118 -1.47 25.59 -9.78
CA GLN A 118 -1.43 25.75 -11.24
C GLN A 118 -2.81 25.62 -11.89
N GLY A 119 -3.82 25.17 -11.15
CA GLY A 119 -5.16 24.92 -11.68
C GLY A 119 -5.86 26.22 -12.08
N HIS A 120 -6.17 26.37 -13.38
CA HIS A 120 -6.98 27.44 -13.95
C HIS A 120 -8.49 27.15 -13.83
N GLY A 121 -8.98 26.65 -12.70
CA GLY A 121 -10.37 26.28 -12.53
C GLY A 121 -10.85 26.33 -11.09
N SER A 122 -11.95 25.66 -10.81
CA SER A 122 -12.41 25.51 -9.42
C SER A 122 -11.39 24.75 -8.58
N TYR A 123 -11.16 25.21 -7.35
CA TYR A 123 -10.29 24.56 -6.37
C TYR A 123 -10.58 23.05 -6.21
N THR A 124 -11.86 22.69 -6.30
CA THR A 124 -12.30 21.29 -6.23
C THR A 124 -11.75 20.45 -7.38
N MET A 125 -11.77 21.00 -8.61
CA MET A 125 -11.26 20.31 -9.79
C MET A 125 -9.75 20.15 -9.73
N ALA A 126 -9.03 21.19 -9.33
CA ALA A 126 -7.57 21.14 -9.15
C ALA A 126 -7.16 20.11 -8.08
N THR A 127 -7.92 20.01 -6.98
CA THR A 127 -7.70 19.01 -5.94
C THR A 127 -7.96 17.59 -6.46
N ALA A 128 -9.01 17.38 -7.25
CA ALA A 128 -9.31 16.07 -7.84
C ALA A 128 -8.22 15.63 -8.81
N GLN A 129 -7.73 16.51 -9.67
CA GLN A 129 -6.61 16.24 -10.59
C GLN A 129 -5.31 15.96 -9.83
N GLY A 130 -5.01 16.74 -8.79
CA GLY A 130 -3.85 16.51 -7.93
C GLY A 130 -3.90 15.16 -7.20
N SER A 131 -5.08 14.78 -6.74
CA SER A 131 -5.30 13.45 -6.13
C SER A 131 -5.09 12.34 -7.15
N GLN A 132 -5.58 12.49 -8.38
CA GLN A 132 -5.39 11.53 -9.46
C GLN A 132 -3.89 11.35 -9.79
N ALA A 133 -3.13 12.45 -9.88
CA ALA A 133 -1.69 12.40 -10.09
C ALA A 133 -0.96 11.70 -8.92
N ALA A 134 -1.39 11.94 -7.68
CA ALA A 134 -0.86 11.27 -6.50
C ALA A 134 -1.14 9.75 -6.53
N PHE A 135 -2.32 9.33 -6.97
CA PHE A 135 -2.62 7.89 -7.14
C PHE A 135 -1.83 7.25 -8.28
N CYS A 136 -1.57 7.97 -9.39
CA CYS A 136 -0.68 7.49 -10.44
C CYS A 136 0.75 7.28 -9.93
N PHE A 137 1.26 8.21 -9.12
CA PHE A 137 2.57 8.06 -8.48
C PHE A 137 2.61 6.84 -7.54
N THR A 138 1.58 6.67 -6.70
CA THR A 138 1.47 5.52 -5.79
C THR A 138 1.36 4.20 -6.56
N LEU A 139 0.67 4.18 -7.70
CA LEU A 139 0.61 3.03 -8.60
C LEU A 139 2.00 2.66 -9.11
N LEU A 140 2.79 3.63 -9.59
CA LEU A 140 4.18 3.38 -10.00
C LEU A 140 5.01 2.76 -8.88
N MET A 141 4.91 3.31 -7.66
CA MET A 141 5.62 2.76 -6.50
C MET A 141 5.17 1.33 -6.17
N SER A 142 3.88 1.02 -6.27
CA SER A 142 3.37 -0.34 -6.03
C SER A 142 3.87 -1.35 -7.08
N LEU A 143 4.00 -0.94 -8.33
CA LEU A 143 4.59 -1.78 -9.40
C LEU A 143 6.08 -2.05 -9.16
N ILE A 144 6.83 -1.05 -8.68
CA ILE A 144 8.25 -1.21 -8.32
C ILE A 144 8.38 -2.22 -7.16
N ILE A 145 7.50 -2.15 -6.17
CA ILE A 145 7.47 -3.11 -5.05
C ILE A 145 7.15 -4.52 -5.56
N MET A 146 6.16 -4.68 -6.43
CA MET A 146 5.83 -5.99 -7.04
C MET A 146 7.01 -6.56 -7.83
N PHE A 147 7.71 -5.73 -8.59
CA PHE A 147 8.92 -6.13 -9.31
C PHE A 147 10.05 -6.56 -8.35
N SER A 148 10.21 -5.84 -7.23
CA SER A 148 11.18 -6.19 -6.18
C SER A 148 10.86 -7.54 -5.54
N TYR A 149 9.58 -7.83 -5.24
CA TYR A 149 9.16 -9.14 -4.76
C TYR A 149 9.44 -10.24 -5.79
N TRP A 150 9.15 -9.98 -7.06
CA TRP A 150 9.45 -10.95 -8.13
C TRP A 150 10.94 -11.29 -8.21
N LYS A 151 11.81 -10.29 -8.15
CA LYS A 151 13.27 -10.46 -8.16
C LYS A 151 13.74 -11.22 -6.93
N MET A 152 13.26 -10.89 -5.74
CA MET A 152 13.58 -11.55 -4.48
C MET A 152 13.27 -13.06 -4.53
N PHE A 153 12.05 -13.40 -4.90
CA PHE A 153 11.62 -14.81 -4.95
C PHE A 153 12.21 -15.60 -6.12
N ARG A 154 12.69 -14.93 -7.15
CA ARG A 154 13.43 -15.59 -8.22
C ARG A 154 14.85 -15.95 -7.79
N ALA A 155 15.50 -15.09 -7.01
CA ALA A 155 16.83 -15.34 -6.47
C ALA A 155 16.83 -16.51 -5.46
N GLU A 156 15.74 -16.67 -4.68
CA GLU A 156 15.59 -17.77 -3.73
C GLU A 156 15.43 -19.16 -4.40
N LYS A 157 14.90 -19.23 -5.62
CA LYS A 157 14.77 -20.49 -6.38
C LYS A 157 16.12 -21.01 -6.96
N VAL A 158 17.14 -20.17 -6.98
CA VAL A 158 18.46 -20.50 -7.58
C VAL A 158 19.46 -20.99 -6.52
N LYS A 159 19.12 -20.86 -5.24
CA LYS A 159 19.85 -21.51 -4.12
C LYS A 159 19.18 -22.82 -3.73
#